data_25bce6d071ec50ff4f9fb2b76cb2b764
#
_entry.id   25bce6d071ec50ff4f9fb2b76cb2b764
#
_cell.length_a   1.000
_cell.length_b   1.000
_cell.length_c   1.000
_cell.angle_alpha   90.00
_cell.angle_beta   90.00
_cell.angle_gamma   90.00
#
_symmetry.space_group_name_H-M   'P 1'
#
loop_
_entity.id
_entity.type
_entity.pdbx_description
1 polymer ?
#
loop_
_entity_poly.entity_id
_entity_poly.type
_entity_poly.pdbx_seq_one_letter_code
_entity_poly.pdbx_strand_id
1 'polypeptide(L)'
;MQNGNFDNTVKLTHSILRRDKFYIIIWVVLLVAFSAILAPGVDAMFPDEESRLQVVQIYDNPLMVSMMGPIYGLDSPDEFPAGAMYSGFMLIWVILAVALMNIFFVVRNTRGDEERGRAEVIRSLPVGRLANLNATMLSCLVMNALLFLLTGFSVSLMGVPGMGFSGNMLYGLVLGLSGQIFAAITALFCQLSASSSGAAAISGMALGLFYLIRGAGDASGNDFLACLSPLGLASRSQIYVNNYLWPSALLFLLTLAITLFAYRLNTIRDLGQGFIAAKPGRPLAKKYMLKPFGFSWRLLKTSLIAWVIIMFLTAGSYGSVLGDLPTFIGDSPEYLQLIGIPEAVLLVMSDDDKAAIIITYFMAFITMMMTLVCLVPALIAAMKPRSEEREGRAEHIISKVVPRWKYMCGFVTQAFAVSVILQFAVAAGLYLVTDSMLENNPLVFGELVKAYFSFLPAMWVMIGLSVFIVGLVPKASGFVWGFYGFVAFLSLIGGVVDLPEWFKGINPMHHIPKLPLEELTYPPLLVLTAIAGVLTVAGFYFYERRDTLTGV
;
A
#
# COMPACT_ATOMS: atom_id res chain seq x y z
N MET A 1 -17.79 12.94 42.28
CA MET A 1 -16.34 12.69 42.17
C MET A 1 -15.90 13.13 40.78
N GLN A 2 -15.03 14.14 40.69
CA GLN A 2 -14.45 14.50 39.39
C GLN A 2 -13.54 13.34 38.95
N ASN A 3 -13.92 12.63 37.93
CA ASN A 3 -13.07 11.59 37.33
C ASN A 3 -11.76 12.22 36.87
N GLY A 4 -10.62 11.62 37.16
CA GLY A 4 -9.34 12.05 36.65
C GLY A 4 -9.31 11.93 35.10
N ASN A 5 -8.51 12.75 34.43
CA ASN A 5 -8.46 12.77 32.95
C ASN A 5 -8.15 11.41 32.30
N PHE A 6 -7.55 10.48 33.05
CA PHE A 6 -7.10 9.17 32.55
C PHE A 6 -7.84 7.98 33.20
N ASP A 7 -8.92 8.24 33.95
CA ASP A 7 -9.64 7.17 34.66
C ASP A 7 -10.12 6.09 33.68
N ASN A 8 -9.95 4.83 34.08
CA ASN A 8 -10.31 3.63 33.31
C ASN A 8 -9.60 3.46 31.94
N THR A 9 -8.48 4.17 31.69
CA THR A 9 -7.67 4.00 30.46
C THR A 9 -7.26 2.55 30.24
N VAL A 10 -6.76 1.84 31.26
CA VAL A 10 -6.28 0.45 31.14
C VAL A 10 -7.39 -0.49 30.68
N LYS A 11 -8.61 -0.33 31.22
CA LYS A 11 -9.77 -1.14 30.80
C LYS A 11 -10.15 -0.87 29.34
N LEU A 12 -10.08 0.40 28.91
CA LEU A 12 -10.31 0.77 27.51
C LEU A 12 -9.22 0.20 26.60
N THR A 13 -7.94 0.27 26.99
CA THR A 13 -6.83 -0.33 26.24
C THR A 13 -7.07 -1.83 26.05
N HIS A 14 -7.41 -2.56 27.11
CA HIS A 14 -7.73 -3.98 27.01
C HIS A 14 -8.91 -4.25 26.06
N SER A 15 -9.96 -3.43 26.13
CA SER A 15 -11.12 -3.53 25.24
C SER A 15 -10.75 -3.29 23.77
N ILE A 16 -9.91 -2.28 23.47
CA ILE A 16 -9.43 -1.98 22.13
C ILE A 16 -8.58 -3.15 21.60
N LEU A 17 -7.60 -3.63 22.37
CA LEU A 17 -6.74 -4.74 21.99
C LEU A 17 -7.55 -6.02 21.72
N ARG A 18 -8.56 -6.31 22.55
CA ARG A 18 -9.44 -7.48 22.34
C ARG A 18 -10.32 -7.33 21.09
N ARG A 19 -10.86 -6.14 20.86
CA ARG A 19 -11.70 -5.82 19.69
C ARG A 19 -10.92 -5.92 18.40
N ASP A 20 -9.72 -5.40 18.38
CA ASP A 20 -8.89 -5.24 17.19
C ASP A 20 -7.76 -6.28 17.09
N LYS A 21 -7.84 -7.37 17.88
CA LYS A 21 -6.81 -8.42 17.93
C LYS A 21 -6.44 -9.00 16.55
N PHE A 22 -7.41 -9.25 15.69
CA PHE A 22 -7.13 -9.78 14.34
C PHE A 22 -6.42 -8.76 13.46
N TYR A 23 -6.76 -7.48 13.57
CA TYR A 23 -6.05 -6.42 12.87
C TYR A 23 -4.58 -6.39 13.31
N ILE A 24 -4.33 -6.40 14.61
CA ILE A 24 -2.98 -6.36 15.18
C ILE A 24 -2.19 -7.62 14.75
N ILE A 25 -2.77 -8.81 14.92
CA ILE A 25 -2.10 -10.07 14.58
C ILE A 25 -1.74 -10.12 13.09
N ILE A 26 -2.68 -9.80 12.20
CA ILE A 26 -2.45 -9.87 10.75
C ILE A 26 -1.33 -8.91 10.34
N TRP A 27 -1.37 -7.65 10.79
CA TRP A 27 -0.36 -6.68 10.43
C TRP A 27 1.02 -7.02 11.01
N VAL A 28 1.09 -7.37 12.29
CA VAL A 28 2.35 -7.72 12.95
C VAL A 28 2.96 -8.98 12.33
N VAL A 29 2.17 -10.04 12.14
CA VAL A 29 2.66 -11.28 11.52
C VAL A 29 3.14 -11.03 10.08
N LEU A 30 2.39 -10.26 9.28
CA LEU A 30 2.76 -9.95 7.91
C LEU A 30 4.08 -9.17 7.83
N LEU A 31 4.24 -8.13 8.65
CA LEU A 31 5.45 -7.30 8.66
C LEU A 31 6.67 -8.05 9.21
N VAL A 32 6.48 -8.86 10.25
CA VAL A 32 7.54 -9.71 10.82
C VAL A 32 7.97 -10.78 9.82
N ALA A 33 7.02 -11.48 9.21
CA ALA A 33 7.31 -12.51 8.21
C ALA A 33 8.00 -11.91 6.97
N PHE A 34 7.51 -10.76 6.49
CA PHE A 34 8.14 -10.06 5.37
C PHE A 34 9.59 -9.70 5.67
N SER A 35 9.86 -9.11 6.85
CA SER A 35 11.22 -8.74 7.26
C SER A 35 12.13 -9.97 7.43
N ALA A 36 11.61 -11.06 8.03
CA ALA A 36 12.40 -12.25 8.27
C ALA A 36 12.72 -13.05 6.99
N ILE A 37 11.74 -13.19 6.08
CA ILE A 37 11.93 -13.96 4.83
C ILE A 37 12.89 -13.25 3.88
N LEU A 38 12.87 -11.91 3.85
CA LEU A 38 13.72 -11.15 2.93
C LEU A 38 15.17 -11.01 3.43
N ALA A 39 15.45 -11.23 4.71
CA ALA A 39 16.82 -11.13 5.22
C ALA A 39 17.79 -12.14 4.54
N PRO A 40 17.51 -13.46 4.52
CA PRO A 40 18.35 -14.39 3.76
C PRO A 40 18.28 -14.19 2.24
N GLY A 41 17.17 -13.65 1.73
CA GLY A 41 17.03 -13.35 0.30
C GLY A 41 18.01 -12.29 -0.18
N VAL A 42 18.22 -11.22 0.60
CA VAL A 42 19.22 -10.19 0.26
C VAL A 42 20.64 -10.73 0.32
N ASP A 43 20.96 -11.57 1.30
CA ASP A 43 22.28 -12.22 1.41
C ASP A 43 22.55 -13.16 0.22
N ALA A 44 21.55 -13.93 -0.20
CA ALA A 44 21.62 -14.79 -1.38
C ALA A 44 21.77 -14.03 -2.70
N MET A 45 21.22 -12.82 -2.79
CA MET A 45 21.32 -11.96 -3.97
C MET A 45 22.74 -11.38 -4.17
N PHE A 46 23.51 -11.21 -3.09
CA PHE A 46 24.82 -10.57 -3.10
C PHE A 46 25.88 -11.41 -2.35
N PRO A 47 26.16 -12.65 -2.83
CA PRO A 47 27.01 -13.60 -2.10
C PRO A 47 28.49 -13.23 -2.14
N ASP A 48 28.96 -12.53 -3.17
CA ASP A 48 30.35 -12.24 -3.42
C ASP A 48 30.65 -10.72 -3.51
N GLU A 49 31.93 -10.38 -3.55
CA GLU A 49 32.43 -9.01 -3.60
C GLU A 49 31.99 -8.29 -4.89
N GLU A 50 31.98 -9.00 -6.02
CA GLU A 50 31.62 -8.41 -7.32
C GLU A 50 30.16 -7.97 -7.34
N SER A 51 29.24 -8.79 -6.84
CA SER A 51 27.82 -8.44 -6.72
C SER A 51 27.58 -7.26 -5.75
N ARG A 52 28.39 -7.15 -4.69
CA ARG A 52 28.34 -6.02 -3.74
C ARG A 52 28.83 -4.72 -4.36
N LEU A 53 29.88 -4.76 -5.20
CA LEU A 53 30.36 -3.59 -5.94
C LEU A 53 29.30 -3.03 -6.90
N GLN A 54 28.47 -3.89 -7.50
CA GLN A 54 27.35 -3.44 -8.33
C GLN A 54 26.34 -2.61 -7.51
N VAL A 55 26.10 -2.96 -6.25
CA VAL A 55 25.23 -2.16 -5.35
C VAL A 55 25.82 -0.76 -5.14
N VAL A 56 27.13 -0.64 -4.97
CA VAL A 56 27.79 0.68 -4.83
C VAL A 56 27.51 1.55 -6.05
N GLN A 57 27.65 1.00 -7.26
CA GLN A 57 27.38 1.73 -8.50
C GLN A 57 25.90 2.16 -8.62
N ILE A 58 24.96 1.32 -8.19
CA ILE A 58 23.52 1.65 -8.17
C ILE A 58 23.26 2.85 -7.26
N TYR A 59 23.92 2.91 -6.10
CA TYR A 59 23.74 3.97 -5.11
C TYR A 59 24.56 5.25 -5.39
N ASP A 60 25.40 5.26 -6.42
CA ASP A 60 25.94 6.51 -6.99
C ASP A 60 24.85 7.35 -7.69
N ASN A 61 23.70 6.74 -8.02
CA ASN A 61 22.57 7.45 -8.61
C ASN A 61 21.70 8.13 -7.53
N PRO A 62 21.63 9.48 -7.48
CA PRO A 62 20.84 10.22 -6.50
C PRO A 62 19.35 9.86 -6.51
N LEU A 63 18.81 9.42 -7.65
CA LEU A 63 17.41 8.98 -7.76
C LEU A 63 17.17 7.70 -6.95
N MET A 64 18.08 6.72 -7.04
CA MET A 64 18.01 5.49 -6.25
C MET A 64 18.11 5.76 -4.75
N VAL A 65 19.02 6.61 -4.34
CA VAL A 65 19.15 7.07 -2.96
C VAL A 65 17.88 7.78 -2.49
N SER A 66 17.28 8.62 -3.34
CA SER A 66 16.00 9.28 -3.05
C SER A 66 14.86 8.28 -2.86
N MET A 67 14.82 7.21 -3.63
CA MET A 67 13.71 6.22 -3.57
C MET A 67 13.88 5.25 -2.40
N MET A 68 15.05 4.61 -2.30
CA MET A 68 15.28 3.51 -1.36
C MET A 68 15.80 3.98 -0.01
N GLY A 69 16.48 5.11 0.04
CA GLY A 69 17.22 5.60 1.19
C GLY A 69 18.72 5.37 1.04
N PRO A 70 19.54 5.98 1.88
CA PRO A 70 20.99 5.79 1.84
C PRO A 70 21.37 4.40 2.34
N ILE A 71 22.39 3.82 1.70
CA ILE A 71 23.12 2.67 2.25
C ILE A 71 24.41 3.21 2.87
N TYR A 72 24.75 2.71 4.03
CA TYR A 72 25.96 3.08 4.76
C TYR A 72 26.98 1.94 4.71
N GLY A 73 28.27 2.27 4.84
CA GLY A 73 29.35 1.29 4.80
C GLY A 73 29.89 1.01 3.39
N LEU A 74 29.53 1.82 2.39
CA LEU A 74 30.01 1.68 1.01
C LEU A 74 31.51 2.01 0.84
N ASP A 75 32.12 2.69 1.83
CA ASP A 75 33.55 3.09 1.78
C ASP A 75 34.52 1.89 1.88
N SER A 76 34.04 0.74 2.33
CA SER A 76 34.82 -0.50 2.48
C SER A 76 34.04 -1.69 1.91
N PRO A 77 34.03 -1.88 0.59
CA PRO A 77 33.23 -2.95 -0.06
C PRO A 77 33.55 -4.34 0.46
N ASP A 78 34.82 -4.63 0.78
CA ASP A 78 35.28 -5.93 1.29
C ASP A 78 34.71 -6.29 2.67
N GLU A 79 34.36 -5.26 3.46
CA GLU A 79 33.77 -5.41 4.79
C GLU A 79 32.27 -5.08 4.82
N PHE A 80 31.66 -4.89 3.65
CA PHE A 80 30.26 -4.46 3.52
C PHE A 80 29.29 -5.57 3.98
N PRO A 81 28.66 -5.43 5.16
CA PRO A 81 27.85 -6.50 5.73
C PRO A 81 26.51 -6.64 5.01
N ALA A 82 26.07 -7.87 4.82
CA ALA A 82 24.73 -8.15 4.26
C ALA A 82 23.60 -7.42 5.00
N GLY A 83 23.75 -7.19 6.30
CA GLY A 83 22.81 -6.39 7.09
C GLY A 83 22.71 -4.94 6.67
N ALA A 84 23.78 -4.31 6.22
CA ALA A 84 23.74 -2.93 5.72
C ALA A 84 22.92 -2.84 4.43
N MET A 85 23.10 -3.81 3.52
CA MET A 85 22.29 -3.94 2.30
C MET A 85 20.83 -4.18 2.62
N TYR A 86 20.56 -5.13 3.51
CA TYR A 86 19.19 -5.44 3.96
C TYR A 86 18.50 -4.19 4.53
N SER A 87 19.17 -3.44 5.42
CA SER A 87 18.59 -2.23 5.98
C SER A 87 18.39 -1.15 4.92
N GLY A 88 19.32 -0.95 4.00
CA GLY A 88 19.20 0.01 2.92
C GLY A 88 18.03 -0.27 1.99
N PHE A 89 17.86 -1.52 1.58
CA PHE A 89 16.76 -1.91 0.69
C PHE A 89 15.39 -1.96 1.36
N MET A 90 15.31 -2.38 2.62
CA MET A 90 14.04 -2.75 3.25
C MET A 90 13.50 -1.71 4.24
N LEU A 91 14.37 -0.99 4.95
CA LEU A 91 13.98 -0.16 6.09
C LEU A 91 12.86 0.82 5.76
N ILE A 92 13.02 1.59 4.71
CA ILE A 92 12.06 2.66 4.33
C ILE A 92 10.71 2.07 3.94
N TRP A 93 10.70 1.00 3.15
CA TRP A 93 9.46 0.35 2.71
C TRP A 93 8.68 -0.26 3.87
N VAL A 94 9.38 -0.90 4.79
CA VAL A 94 8.75 -1.46 5.99
C VAL A 94 8.24 -0.34 6.90
N ILE A 95 8.98 0.76 7.07
CA ILE A 95 8.50 1.93 7.84
C ILE A 95 7.25 2.52 7.21
N LEU A 96 7.15 2.64 5.88
CA LEU A 96 5.94 3.12 5.20
C LEU A 96 4.73 2.23 5.52
N ALA A 97 4.90 0.92 5.49
CA ALA A 97 3.85 -0.03 5.84
C ALA A 97 3.45 0.05 7.32
N VAL A 98 4.43 0.17 8.23
CA VAL A 98 4.22 0.37 9.67
C VAL A 98 3.50 1.69 9.95
N ALA A 99 3.84 2.76 9.24
CA ALA A 99 3.17 4.05 9.33
C ALA A 99 1.69 3.94 8.93
N LEU A 100 1.40 3.30 7.79
CA LEU A 100 0.01 3.06 7.33
C LEU A 100 -0.79 2.24 8.34
N MET A 101 -0.20 1.16 8.88
CA MET A 101 -0.80 0.37 9.95
C MET A 101 -1.23 1.26 11.13
N ASN A 102 -0.33 2.11 11.61
CA ASN A 102 -0.61 2.99 12.75
C ASN A 102 -1.63 4.10 12.40
N ILE A 103 -1.55 4.71 11.20
CA ILE A 103 -2.51 5.71 10.73
C ILE A 103 -3.93 5.14 10.75
N PHE A 104 -4.15 3.99 10.12
CA PHE A 104 -5.49 3.39 10.07
C PHE A 104 -5.98 2.96 11.46
N PHE A 105 -5.10 2.43 12.30
CA PHE A 105 -5.46 2.04 13.67
C PHE A 105 -5.91 3.23 14.51
N VAL A 106 -5.15 4.32 14.52
CA VAL A 106 -5.45 5.52 15.30
C VAL A 106 -6.73 6.20 14.82
N VAL A 107 -6.87 6.41 13.50
CA VAL A 107 -8.08 7.01 12.92
C VAL A 107 -9.32 6.20 13.28
N ARG A 108 -9.25 4.87 13.17
CA ARG A 108 -10.37 3.96 13.47
C ARG A 108 -10.81 4.03 14.93
N ASN A 109 -9.85 4.10 15.87
CA ASN A 109 -10.07 4.06 17.30
C ASN A 109 -10.29 5.44 17.95
N THR A 110 -10.18 6.51 17.17
CA THR A 110 -10.43 7.89 17.63
C THR A 110 -11.58 8.51 16.86
N ARG A 111 -11.32 9.14 15.72
CA ARG A 111 -12.36 9.79 14.90
C ARG A 111 -13.42 8.82 14.36
N GLY A 112 -13.02 7.62 13.98
CA GLY A 112 -13.97 6.60 13.54
C GLY A 112 -14.94 6.17 14.62
N ASP A 113 -14.52 6.12 15.89
CA ASP A 113 -15.41 5.83 17.01
C ASP A 113 -16.28 7.04 17.38
N GLU A 114 -15.80 8.29 17.19
CA GLU A 114 -16.62 9.49 17.35
C GLU A 114 -17.73 9.56 16.28
N GLU A 115 -17.40 9.36 15.00
CA GLU A 115 -18.38 9.39 13.91
C GLU A 115 -19.48 8.32 14.01
N ARG A 116 -19.16 7.19 14.64
CA ARG A 116 -20.12 6.09 14.88
C ARG A 116 -20.91 6.23 16.17
N GLY A 117 -20.77 7.33 16.90
CA GLY A 117 -21.42 7.56 18.19
C GLY A 117 -20.89 6.71 19.35
N ARG A 118 -19.86 5.88 19.14
CA ARG A 118 -19.29 5.03 20.20
C ARG A 118 -18.60 5.86 21.29
N ALA A 119 -17.99 6.97 20.92
CA ALA A 119 -17.35 7.86 21.87
C ALA A 119 -18.35 8.46 22.87
N GLU A 120 -19.59 8.71 22.46
CA GLU A 120 -20.67 9.18 23.33
C GLU A 120 -21.06 8.12 24.37
N VAL A 121 -21.19 6.86 23.93
CA VAL A 121 -21.46 5.73 24.82
C VAL A 121 -20.32 5.53 25.83
N ILE A 122 -19.06 5.62 25.38
CA ILE A 122 -17.90 5.51 26.28
C ILE A 122 -17.90 6.64 27.30
N ARG A 123 -18.27 7.87 26.92
CA ARG A 123 -18.31 9.02 27.82
C ARG A 123 -19.50 9.04 28.77
N SER A 124 -20.55 8.26 28.52
CA SER A 124 -21.63 8.07 29.52
C SER A 124 -21.20 7.17 30.68
N LEU A 125 -20.07 6.47 30.55
CA LEU A 125 -19.46 5.67 31.60
C LEU A 125 -18.49 6.54 32.43
N PRO A 126 -18.10 6.12 33.66
CA PRO A 126 -17.13 6.83 34.48
C PRO A 126 -15.71 6.74 33.92
N VAL A 127 -15.46 7.42 32.81
CA VAL A 127 -14.21 7.38 32.05
C VAL A 127 -13.64 8.79 31.94
N GLY A 128 -12.31 8.92 32.10
CA GLY A 128 -11.62 10.19 31.97
C GLY A 128 -11.68 10.78 30.56
N ARG A 129 -11.59 12.11 30.45
CA ARG A 129 -11.70 12.83 29.18
C ARG A 129 -10.64 12.38 28.14
N LEU A 130 -9.41 12.15 28.57
CA LEU A 130 -8.29 11.69 27.74
C LEU A 130 -8.21 10.17 27.63
N ALA A 131 -9.02 9.41 28.36
CA ALA A 131 -8.86 7.97 28.48
C ALA A 131 -8.97 7.24 27.14
N ASN A 132 -9.87 7.64 26.22
CA ASN A 132 -10.00 7.01 24.92
C ASN A 132 -8.77 7.24 24.03
N LEU A 133 -8.28 8.49 23.96
CA LEU A 133 -7.08 8.82 23.18
C LEU A 133 -5.84 8.13 23.76
N ASN A 134 -5.69 8.17 25.10
CA ASN A 134 -4.59 7.51 25.79
C ASN A 134 -4.63 5.98 25.61
N ALA A 135 -5.81 5.37 25.71
CA ALA A 135 -5.99 3.93 25.46
C ALA A 135 -5.60 3.55 24.02
N THR A 136 -5.92 4.39 23.04
CA THR A 136 -5.49 4.18 21.64
C THR A 136 -3.97 4.27 21.52
N MET A 137 -3.32 5.27 22.12
CA MET A 137 -1.86 5.42 22.09
C MET A 137 -1.15 4.28 22.80
N LEU A 138 -1.67 3.81 23.94
CA LEU A 138 -1.15 2.62 24.63
C LEU A 138 -1.34 1.34 23.80
N SER A 139 -2.45 1.20 23.11
CA SER A 139 -2.67 0.07 22.19
C SER A 139 -1.68 0.08 21.03
N CYS A 140 -1.38 1.27 20.47
CA CYS A 140 -0.31 1.43 19.46
C CYS A 140 1.06 1.07 20.06
N LEU A 141 1.34 1.49 21.29
CA LEU A 141 2.61 1.17 21.97
C LEU A 141 2.77 -0.35 22.12
N VAL A 142 1.73 -1.06 22.56
CA VAL A 142 1.75 -2.54 22.65
C VAL A 142 1.98 -3.17 21.27
N MET A 143 1.26 -2.71 20.23
CA MET A 143 1.39 -3.22 18.86
C MET A 143 2.80 -2.99 18.32
N ASN A 144 3.35 -1.79 18.50
CA ASN A 144 4.69 -1.43 18.01
C ASN A 144 5.81 -2.09 18.84
N ALA A 145 5.60 -2.33 20.14
CA ALA A 145 6.51 -3.11 20.99
C ALA A 145 6.56 -4.59 20.56
N LEU A 146 5.39 -5.17 20.24
CA LEU A 146 5.34 -6.52 19.67
C LEU A 146 6.06 -6.58 18.32
N LEU A 147 5.84 -5.61 17.45
CA LEU A 147 6.54 -5.50 16.17
C LEU A 147 8.06 -5.43 16.38
N PHE A 148 8.53 -4.54 17.26
CA PHE A 148 9.94 -4.42 17.62
C PHE A 148 10.54 -5.76 18.04
N LEU A 149 9.97 -6.39 19.06
CA LEU A 149 10.52 -7.62 19.62
C LEU A 149 10.47 -8.77 18.60
N LEU A 150 9.30 -8.99 18.00
CA LEU A 150 9.13 -10.12 17.08
C LEU A 150 9.98 -9.96 15.82
N THR A 151 10.13 -8.75 15.27
CA THR A 151 11.02 -8.52 14.11
C THR A 151 12.48 -8.75 14.49
N GLY A 152 12.97 -8.14 15.57
CA GLY A 152 14.34 -8.32 16.01
C GLY A 152 14.71 -9.78 16.29
N PHE A 153 13.82 -10.53 16.96
CA PHE A 153 14.03 -11.96 17.21
C PHE A 153 13.92 -12.82 15.95
N SER A 154 12.91 -12.58 15.10
CA SER A 154 12.71 -13.42 13.90
C SER A 154 13.83 -13.24 12.89
N VAL A 155 14.32 -12.01 12.66
CA VAL A 155 15.49 -11.77 11.81
C VAL A 155 16.75 -12.43 12.41
N SER A 156 16.91 -12.39 13.75
CA SER A 156 18.03 -13.07 14.41
C SER A 156 17.99 -14.58 14.23
N LEU A 157 16.80 -15.19 14.19
CA LEU A 157 16.64 -16.63 13.99
C LEU A 157 17.00 -17.09 12.56
N MET A 158 17.01 -16.18 11.58
CA MET A 158 17.42 -16.49 10.21
C MET A 158 18.92 -16.77 10.09
N GLY A 159 19.74 -16.33 11.04
CA GLY A 159 21.16 -16.66 11.12
C GLY A 159 22.00 -16.11 9.97
N VAL A 160 21.61 -15.01 9.34
CA VAL A 160 22.32 -14.43 8.20
C VAL A 160 23.69 -13.90 8.64
N PRO A 161 24.78 -14.28 7.96
CA PRO A 161 26.12 -13.77 8.25
C PRO A 161 26.18 -12.24 8.15
N GLY A 162 26.88 -11.57 9.08
CA GLY A 162 26.96 -10.10 9.10
C GLY A 162 25.76 -9.38 9.69
N MET A 163 24.67 -10.09 10.08
CA MET A 163 23.51 -9.54 10.77
C MET A 163 23.56 -9.88 12.27
N GLY A 164 24.30 -9.06 13.03
CA GLY A 164 24.45 -9.25 14.47
C GLY A 164 23.14 -8.99 15.24
N PHE A 165 22.97 -9.67 16.41
CA PHE A 165 21.79 -9.54 17.27
C PHE A 165 21.47 -8.07 17.65
N SER A 166 22.50 -7.25 17.95
CA SER A 166 22.32 -5.83 18.27
C SER A 166 21.73 -5.04 17.11
N GLY A 167 22.18 -5.27 15.86
CA GLY A 167 21.62 -4.68 14.67
C GLY A 167 20.17 -5.11 14.41
N ASN A 168 19.89 -6.41 14.57
CA ASN A 168 18.54 -6.95 14.43
C ASN A 168 17.56 -6.32 15.44
N MET A 169 17.98 -6.15 16.69
CA MET A 169 17.18 -5.49 17.72
C MET A 169 17.02 -3.99 17.42
N LEU A 170 18.07 -3.32 16.94
CA LEU A 170 17.97 -1.92 16.52
C LEU A 170 17.01 -1.73 15.34
N TYR A 171 17.06 -2.64 14.34
CA TYR A 171 16.13 -2.63 13.22
C TYR A 171 14.67 -2.71 13.71
N GLY A 172 14.37 -3.68 14.55
CA GLY A 172 13.04 -3.80 15.15
C GLY A 172 12.65 -2.56 15.97
N LEU A 173 13.57 -1.99 16.78
CA LEU A 173 13.34 -0.79 17.58
C LEU A 173 13.00 0.42 16.71
N VAL A 174 13.75 0.64 15.64
CA VAL A 174 13.51 1.74 14.68
C VAL A 174 12.14 1.58 14.02
N LEU A 175 11.73 0.37 13.65
CA LEU A 175 10.38 0.11 13.12
C LEU A 175 9.31 0.43 14.15
N GLY A 176 9.45 -0.03 15.39
CA GLY A 176 8.50 0.23 16.47
C GLY A 176 8.35 1.72 16.79
N LEU A 177 9.45 2.45 16.88
CA LEU A 177 9.45 3.90 17.12
C LEU A 177 8.89 4.68 15.94
N SER A 178 9.21 4.27 14.71
CA SER A 178 8.62 4.85 13.51
C SER A 178 7.10 4.67 13.47
N GLY A 179 6.59 3.50 13.87
CA GLY A 179 5.17 3.29 14.03
C GLY A 179 4.56 4.21 15.08
N GLN A 180 5.23 4.37 16.22
CA GLN A 180 4.71 5.17 17.33
C GLN A 180 4.69 6.67 17.02
N ILE A 181 5.68 7.21 16.27
CA ILE A 181 5.64 8.62 15.86
C ILE A 181 4.53 8.88 14.85
N PHE A 182 4.27 7.98 13.90
CA PHE A 182 3.14 8.13 12.99
C PHE A 182 1.80 7.95 13.68
N ALA A 183 1.71 7.14 14.74
CA ALA A 183 0.55 7.10 15.62
C ALA A 183 0.32 8.46 16.30
N ALA A 184 1.37 9.10 16.83
CA ALA A 184 1.29 10.40 17.49
C ALA A 184 0.89 11.53 16.52
N ILE A 185 1.50 11.57 15.33
CA ILE A 185 1.16 12.53 14.26
C ILE A 185 -0.30 12.35 13.84
N THR A 186 -0.75 11.11 13.68
CA THR A 186 -2.15 10.83 13.34
C THR A 186 -3.10 11.23 14.46
N ALA A 187 -2.74 10.95 15.71
CA ALA A 187 -3.51 11.40 16.88
C ALA A 187 -3.69 12.92 16.90
N LEU A 188 -2.65 13.67 16.54
CA LEU A 188 -2.71 15.12 16.36
C LEU A 188 -3.68 15.51 15.24
N PHE A 189 -3.57 14.90 14.05
CA PHE A 189 -4.45 15.21 12.92
C PHE A 189 -5.91 14.79 13.17
N CYS A 190 -6.14 13.78 14.00
CA CYS A 190 -7.47 13.46 14.49
C CYS A 190 -8.08 14.56 15.36
N GLN A 191 -7.30 15.42 16.01
CA GLN A 191 -7.84 16.59 16.70
C GLN A 191 -8.17 17.72 15.70
N LEU A 192 -7.38 17.87 14.65
CA LEU A 192 -7.57 18.94 13.65
C LEU A 192 -8.76 18.68 12.73
N SER A 193 -8.91 17.45 12.23
CA SER A 193 -9.97 17.11 11.27
C SER A 193 -11.30 16.82 11.94
N ALA A 194 -12.41 17.22 11.33
CA ALA A 194 -13.76 16.88 11.77
C ALA A 194 -14.22 15.47 11.33
N SER A 195 -13.51 14.81 10.39
CA SER A 195 -13.90 13.50 9.85
C SER A 195 -12.75 12.50 9.89
N SER A 196 -13.09 11.21 10.00
CA SER A 196 -12.12 10.10 9.98
C SER A 196 -11.39 10.03 8.63
N SER A 197 -12.12 10.19 7.53
CA SER A 197 -11.54 10.23 6.19
C SER A 197 -10.60 11.43 5.99
N GLY A 198 -10.94 12.60 6.54
CA GLY A 198 -10.09 13.79 6.53
C GLY A 198 -8.83 13.59 7.36
N ALA A 199 -8.93 13.01 8.56
CA ALA A 199 -7.79 12.69 9.40
C ALA A 199 -6.84 11.70 8.73
N ALA A 200 -7.38 10.63 8.12
CA ALA A 200 -6.59 9.65 7.36
C ALA A 200 -5.88 10.30 6.16
N ALA A 201 -6.59 11.14 5.41
CA ALA A 201 -6.03 11.82 4.24
C ALA A 201 -4.88 12.77 4.61
N ILE A 202 -5.05 13.59 5.66
CA ILE A 202 -3.99 14.51 6.11
C ILE A 202 -2.79 13.72 6.65
N SER A 203 -3.03 12.63 7.39
CA SER A 203 -1.95 11.76 7.89
C SER A 203 -1.20 11.07 6.76
N GLY A 204 -1.91 10.58 5.73
CA GLY A 204 -1.30 10.00 4.55
C GLY A 204 -0.51 11.02 3.72
N MET A 205 -1.04 12.24 3.55
CA MET A 205 -0.30 13.33 2.90
C MET A 205 0.96 13.71 3.67
N ALA A 206 0.90 13.75 5.00
CA ALA A 206 2.07 14.01 5.83
C ALA A 206 3.13 12.90 5.68
N LEU A 207 2.71 11.62 5.63
CA LEU A 207 3.61 10.50 5.36
C LEU A 207 4.30 10.66 4.01
N GLY A 208 3.53 10.97 2.94
CA GLY A 208 4.09 11.23 1.61
C GLY A 208 5.04 12.44 1.59
N LEU A 209 4.68 13.53 2.27
CA LEU A 209 5.54 14.71 2.37
C LEU A 209 6.86 14.38 3.10
N PHE A 210 6.81 13.64 4.21
CA PHE A 210 8.02 13.21 4.92
C PHE A 210 8.88 12.28 4.07
N TYR A 211 8.27 11.41 3.26
CA TYR A 211 9.01 10.59 2.30
C TYR A 211 9.75 11.45 1.27
N LEU A 212 9.09 12.47 0.70
CA LEU A 212 9.70 13.38 -0.27
C LEU A 212 10.81 14.25 0.35
N ILE A 213 10.58 14.80 1.56
CA ILE A 213 11.60 15.59 2.29
C ILE A 213 12.85 14.74 2.54
N ARG A 214 12.65 13.50 3.03
CA ARG A 214 13.75 12.55 3.23
C ARG A 214 14.47 12.27 1.90
N GLY A 215 13.73 11.93 0.83
CA GLY A 215 14.32 11.63 -0.47
C GLY A 215 15.12 12.80 -1.05
N ALA A 216 14.62 14.02 -0.95
CA ALA A 216 15.35 15.22 -1.38
C ALA A 216 16.62 15.46 -0.54
N GLY A 217 16.55 15.23 0.77
CA GLY A 217 17.70 15.34 1.66
C GLY A 217 18.77 14.30 1.34
N ASP A 218 18.37 13.05 1.16
CA ASP A 218 19.27 11.94 0.86
C ASP A 218 19.95 12.12 -0.51
N ALA A 219 19.19 12.47 -1.54
CA ALA A 219 19.71 12.71 -2.89
C ALA A 219 20.66 13.90 -2.99
N SER A 220 20.47 14.93 -2.15
CA SER A 220 21.33 16.11 -2.11
C SER A 220 22.51 15.99 -1.13
N GLY A 221 22.63 14.87 -0.39
CA GLY A 221 23.61 14.70 0.66
C GLY A 221 23.42 15.64 1.86
N ASN A 222 22.22 16.22 2.02
CA ASN A 222 21.91 17.14 3.10
C ASN A 222 21.23 16.43 4.27
N ASP A 223 22.02 16.01 5.25
CA ASP A 223 21.54 15.29 6.43
C ASP A 223 20.54 16.08 7.26
N PHE A 224 20.69 17.41 7.35
CA PHE A 224 19.72 18.24 8.08
C PHE A 224 18.34 18.18 7.44
N LEU A 225 18.27 18.31 6.12
CA LEU A 225 17.01 18.23 5.38
C LEU A 225 16.36 16.85 5.55
N ALA A 226 17.14 15.79 5.43
CA ALA A 226 16.64 14.43 5.62
C ALA A 226 16.11 14.20 7.06
N CYS A 227 16.82 14.71 8.07
CA CYS A 227 16.44 14.59 9.50
C CYS A 227 15.18 15.38 9.89
N LEU A 228 14.66 16.29 9.04
CA LEU A 228 13.35 16.90 9.23
C LEU A 228 12.20 15.88 9.06
N SER A 229 12.49 14.73 8.47
CA SER A 229 11.58 13.62 8.32
C SER A 229 11.83 12.53 9.36
N PRO A 230 10.80 11.96 9.98
CA PRO A 230 10.94 10.77 10.81
C PRO A 230 11.58 9.58 10.10
N LEU A 231 11.35 9.45 8.77
CA LEU A 231 11.97 8.41 7.96
C LEU A 231 13.48 8.65 7.79
N GLY A 232 13.89 9.89 7.58
CA GLY A 232 15.29 10.26 7.48
C GLY A 232 16.05 10.11 8.80
N LEU A 233 15.40 10.41 9.94
CA LEU A 233 15.95 10.09 11.26
C LEU A 233 16.15 8.58 11.43
N ALA A 234 15.18 7.77 11.01
CA ALA A 234 15.27 6.32 11.09
C ALA A 234 16.48 5.76 10.31
N SER A 235 16.72 6.24 9.09
CA SER A 235 17.84 5.78 8.27
C SER A 235 19.20 6.15 8.87
N ARG A 236 19.32 7.31 9.60
CA ARG A 236 20.55 7.73 10.28
C ARG A 236 20.93 6.86 11.49
N SER A 237 20.11 5.87 11.84
CA SER A 237 20.50 4.84 12.82
C SER A 237 21.65 3.95 12.31
N GLN A 238 21.95 3.95 11.00
CA GLN A 238 23.03 3.21 10.34
C GLN A 238 23.10 1.76 10.84
N ILE A 239 21.95 1.08 10.72
CA ILE A 239 21.75 -0.26 11.27
C ILE A 239 22.72 -1.22 10.59
N TYR A 240 23.33 -2.11 11.38
CA TYR A 240 24.37 -3.08 11.02
C TYR A 240 25.75 -2.48 10.65
N VAL A 241 25.88 -1.14 10.59
CA VAL A 241 27.18 -0.47 10.37
C VAL A 241 27.63 0.14 11.70
N ASN A 242 27.10 1.30 12.06
CA ASN A 242 27.48 2.01 13.28
C ASN A 242 26.48 1.83 14.43
N ASN A 243 25.27 1.36 14.16
CA ASN A 243 24.21 1.11 15.14
C ASN A 243 23.94 2.29 16.09
N TYR A 244 23.79 3.50 15.55
CA TYR A 244 23.55 4.69 16.35
C TYR A 244 22.18 4.69 17.00
N LEU A 245 22.15 4.93 18.32
CA LEU A 245 20.93 5.01 19.11
C LEU A 245 20.34 6.42 19.21
N TRP A 246 21.10 7.47 18.93
CA TRP A 246 20.63 8.85 19.04
C TRP A 246 19.42 9.17 18.16
N PRO A 247 19.27 8.63 16.92
CA PRO A 247 18.09 8.88 16.12
C PRO A 247 16.84 8.26 16.75
N SER A 248 16.97 7.05 17.31
CA SER A 248 15.90 6.38 18.05
C SER A 248 15.47 7.17 19.27
N ALA A 249 16.42 7.72 20.03
CA ALA A 249 16.13 8.58 21.17
C ALA A 249 15.39 9.87 20.75
N LEU A 250 15.80 10.48 19.64
CA LEU A 250 15.13 11.68 19.10
C LEU A 250 13.71 11.35 18.60
N LEU A 251 13.53 10.24 17.89
CA LEU A 251 12.20 9.75 17.48
C LEU A 251 11.28 9.55 18.69
N PHE A 252 11.80 8.97 19.78
CA PHE A 252 11.04 8.80 21.02
C PHE A 252 10.63 10.13 21.65
N LEU A 253 11.57 11.08 21.77
CA LEU A 253 11.30 12.41 22.33
C LEU A 253 10.29 13.19 21.51
N LEU A 254 10.40 13.17 20.17
CA LEU A 254 9.44 13.79 19.26
C LEU A 254 8.05 13.13 19.39
N THR A 255 8.00 11.81 19.49
CA THR A 255 6.74 11.07 19.72
C THR A 255 6.06 11.53 21.00
N LEU A 256 6.82 11.65 22.09
CA LEU A 256 6.31 12.14 23.37
C LEU A 256 5.76 13.56 23.26
N ALA A 257 6.54 14.47 22.66
CA ALA A 257 6.15 15.87 22.48
C ALA A 257 4.86 16.01 21.67
N ILE A 258 4.76 15.29 20.52
CA ILE A 258 3.58 15.32 19.65
C ILE A 258 2.37 14.72 20.37
N THR A 259 2.56 13.62 21.12
CA THR A 259 1.48 12.99 21.90
C THR A 259 0.94 13.93 22.98
N LEU A 260 1.82 14.59 23.72
CA LEU A 260 1.42 15.58 24.75
C LEU A 260 0.68 16.76 24.12
N PHE A 261 1.12 17.22 22.94
CA PHE A 261 0.43 18.27 22.20
C PHE A 261 -0.96 17.79 21.72
N ALA A 262 -1.07 16.58 21.22
CA ALA A 262 -2.36 15.98 20.85
C ALA A 262 -3.31 15.86 22.05
N TYR A 263 -2.81 15.50 23.25
CA TYR A 263 -3.59 15.49 24.48
C TYR A 263 -4.08 16.89 24.85
N ARG A 264 -3.23 17.89 24.75
CA ARG A 264 -3.61 19.29 25.00
C ARG A 264 -4.75 19.73 24.08
N LEU A 265 -4.63 19.43 22.78
CA LEU A 265 -5.71 19.75 21.83
C LEU A 265 -7.01 18.99 22.16
N ASN A 266 -6.91 17.72 22.56
CA ASN A 266 -8.09 16.93 22.93
C ASN A 266 -8.82 17.48 24.16
N THR A 267 -8.11 18.10 25.10
CA THR A 267 -8.74 18.74 26.29
C THR A 267 -9.47 20.04 25.96
N ILE A 268 -9.12 20.71 24.89
CA ILE A 268 -9.73 22.00 24.49
C ILE A 268 -10.88 21.76 23.51
N ARG A 269 -10.81 20.71 22.70
CA ARG A 269 -11.73 20.40 21.62
C ARG A 269 -13.05 19.81 22.10
N ASP A 270 -14.17 20.23 21.51
CA ASP A 270 -15.46 19.58 21.71
C ASP A 270 -15.60 18.28 20.92
N LEU A 271 -16.40 17.34 21.45
CA LEU A 271 -16.70 16.08 20.79
C LEU A 271 -17.36 16.30 19.43
N GLY A 272 -16.95 15.47 18.46
CA GLY A 272 -17.51 15.53 17.11
C GLY A 272 -16.99 16.69 16.25
N GLN A 273 -16.33 17.69 16.86
CA GLN A 273 -15.76 18.82 16.11
C GLN A 273 -14.26 18.65 15.88
N GLY A 274 -13.72 19.29 14.83
CA GLY A 274 -12.29 19.45 14.58
C GLY A 274 -11.92 20.93 14.65
N PHE A 275 -10.64 21.24 14.94
CA PHE A 275 -10.17 22.64 14.86
C PHE A 275 -10.29 23.22 13.45
N ILE A 276 -10.17 22.39 12.42
CA ILE A 276 -10.45 22.77 11.04
C ILE A 276 -11.93 22.53 10.81
N ALA A 277 -12.72 23.62 10.81
CA ALA A 277 -14.15 23.54 10.57
C ALA A 277 -14.45 22.93 9.19
N ALA A 278 -15.39 22.00 9.15
CA ALA A 278 -15.89 21.48 7.88
C ALA A 278 -16.53 22.64 7.09
N LYS A 279 -16.10 22.84 5.85
CA LYS A 279 -16.72 23.85 4.98
C LYS A 279 -18.20 23.50 4.82
N PRO A 280 -19.13 24.48 4.97
CA PRO A 280 -20.54 24.22 4.75
C PRO A 280 -20.74 23.70 3.32
N GLY A 281 -21.45 22.58 3.21
CA GLY A 281 -21.82 22.00 1.91
C GLY A 281 -22.76 22.94 1.16
N ARG A 282 -22.89 22.72 -0.15
CA ARG A 282 -23.91 23.44 -0.93
C ARG A 282 -25.30 23.03 -0.46
N PRO A 283 -26.24 23.98 -0.26
CA PRO A 283 -27.58 23.68 0.22
C PRO A 283 -28.39 22.84 -0.77
N LEU A 284 -28.07 22.94 -2.08
CA LEU A 284 -28.75 22.21 -3.15
C LEU A 284 -27.78 21.29 -3.88
N ALA A 285 -28.23 20.07 -4.18
CA ALA A 285 -27.49 19.12 -5.01
C ALA A 285 -27.42 19.62 -6.47
N LYS A 286 -26.26 19.45 -7.12
CA LYS A 286 -26.15 19.71 -8.56
C LYS A 286 -27.01 18.72 -9.34
N LYS A 287 -27.61 19.15 -10.46
CA LYS A 287 -28.53 18.33 -11.29
C LYS A 287 -27.94 16.94 -11.66
N TYR A 288 -26.64 16.86 -11.95
CA TYR A 288 -25.99 15.57 -12.28
C TYR A 288 -25.96 14.59 -11.09
N MET A 289 -25.96 15.09 -9.85
CA MET A 289 -25.94 14.27 -8.63
C MET A 289 -27.31 13.61 -8.34
N LEU A 290 -28.35 14.04 -9.01
CA LEU A 290 -29.69 13.43 -8.93
C LEU A 290 -29.77 12.13 -9.71
N LYS A 291 -28.77 11.83 -10.57
CA LYS A 291 -28.65 10.58 -11.30
C LYS A 291 -27.72 9.61 -10.55
N PRO A 292 -27.96 8.29 -10.54
CA PRO A 292 -27.14 7.32 -9.82
C PRO A 292 -25.66 7.38 -10.18
N PHE A 293 -25.31 7.55 -11.45
CA PHE A 293 -23.93 7.71 -11.90
C PHE A 293 -23.26 8.97 -11.34
N GLY A 294 -23.95 10.11 -11.37
CA GLY A 294 -23.41 11.35 -10.85
C GLY A 294 -23.24 11.35 -9.33
N PHE A 295 -24.12 10.63 -8.63
CA PHE A 295 -24.00 10.39 -7.19
C PHE A 295 -22.77 9.53 -6.87
N SER A 296 -22.63 8.38 -7.49
CA SER A 296 -21.48 7.49 -7.28
C SER A 296 -20.16 8.16 -7.68
N TRP A 297 -20.14 8.95 -8.78
CA TRP A 297 -18.99 9.77 -9.16
C TRP A 297 -18.60 10.77 -8.06
N ARG A 298 -19.56 11.44 -7.45
CA ARG A 298 -19.30 12.37 -6.35
C ARG A 298 -18.62 11.69 -5.16
N LEU A 299 -18.99 10.45 -4.86
CA LEU A 299 -18.42 9.68 -3.75
C LEU A 299 -16.99 9.19 -4.05
N LEU A 300 -16.71 8.84 -5.29
CA LEU A 300 -15.47 8.15 -5.66
C LEU A 300 -14.42 9.08 -6.32
N LYS A 301 -14.81 10.17 -6.97
CA LYS A 301 -13.96 10.98 -7.85
C LYS A 301 -12.61 11.38 -7.23
N THR A 302 -12.59 11.81 -5.97
CA THR A 302 -11.35 12.27 -5.32
C THR A 302 -10.35 11.14 -5.16
N SER A 303 -10.83 9.96 -4.73
CA SER A 303 -10.00 8.76 -4.62
C SER A 303 -9.53 8.28 -5.99
N LEU A 304 -10.44 8.22 -6.97
CA LEU A 304 -10.10 7.74 -8.32
C LEU A 304 -9.11 8.66 -9.04
N ILE A 305 -9.29 9.99 -8.94
CA ILE A 305 -8.32 10.94 -9.51
C ILE A 305 -6.95 10.81 -8.83
N ALA A 306 -6.92 10.65 -7.51
CA ALA A 306 -5.67 10.43 -6.79
C ALA A 306 -4.96 9.16 -7.29
N TRP A 307 -5.71 8.05 -7.48
CA TRP A 307 -5.16 6.80 -8.02
C TRP A 307 -4.60 6.97 -9.43
N VAL A 308 -5.29 7.71 -10.31
CA VAL A 308 -4.79 7.97 -11.67
C VAL A 308 -3.47 8.74 -11.64
N ILE A 309 -3.37 9.78 -10.81
CA ILE A 309 -2.13 10.57 -10.67
C ILE A 309 -1.00 9.71 -10.09
N ILE A 310 -1.28 8.96 -9.01
CA ILE A 310 -0.28 8.10 -8.37
C ILE A 310 0.23 7.05 -9.36
N MET A 311 -0.66 6.37 -10.07
CA MET A 311 -0.27 5.30 -11.01
C MET A 311 0.50 5.85 -12.21
N PHE A 312 0.12 7.03 -12.72
CA PHE A 312 0.88 7.71 -13.78
C PHE A 312 2.30 8.04 -13.33
N LEU A 313 2.46 8.62 -12.13
CA LEU A 313 3.78 8.99 -11.58
C LEU A 313 4.62 7.74 -11.25
N THR A 314 4.00 6.69 -10.69
CA THR A 314 4.69 5.43 -10.40
C THR A 314 5.18 4.76 -11.69
N ALA A 315 4.36 4.71 -12.72
CA ALA A 315 4.77 4.17 -14.02
C ALA A 315 5.90 5.01 -14.65
N GLY A 316 5.82 6.33 -14.53
CA GLY A 316 6.88 7.24 -14.97
C GLY A 316 8.21 6.97 -14.25
N SER A 317 8.20 6.71 -12.94
CA SER A 317 9.45 6.38 -12.22
C SER A 317 10.08 5.06 -12.67
N TYR A 318 9.30 4.07 -13.11
CA TYR A 318 9.86 2.88 -13.77
C TYR A 318 10.41 3.20 -15.17
N GLY A 319 9.75 4.10 -15.89
CA GLY A 319 10.22 4.58 -17.19
C GLY A 319 11.56 5.29 -17.14
N SER A 320 11.84 6.04 -16.06
CA SER A 320 13.12 6.76 -15.90
C SER A 320 14.32 5.84 -15.68
N VAL A 321 14.10 4.62 -15.21
CA VAL A 321 15.18 3.64 -14.92
C VAL A 321 15.38 2.64 -16.08
N LEU A 322 14.50 2.66 -17.07
CA LEU A 322 14.48 1.63 -18.11
C LEU A 322 15.78 1.58 -18.94
N GLY A 323 16.41 2.72 -19.17
CA GLY A 323 17.67 2.82 -19.91
C GLY A 323 18.87 2.19 -19.20
N ASP A 324 18.89 2.31 -17.87
CA ASP A 324 19.97 1.80 -17.04
C ASP A 324 19.71 0.34 -16.59
N LEU A 325 18.52 -0.17 -16.86
CA LEU A 325 18.07 -1.48 -16.39
C LEU A 325 18.99 -2.64 -16.80
N PRO A 326 19.48 -2.74 -18.05
CA PRO A 326 20.40 -3.80 -18.43
C PRO A 326 21.71 -3.79 -17.63
N THR A 327 22.18 -2.59 -17.25
CA THR A 327 23.38 -2.41 -16.44
C THR A 327 23.11 -2.83 -14.98
N PHE A 328 21.91 -2.55 -14.45
CA PHE A 328 21.52 -2.91 -13.07
C PHE A 328 21.25 -4.42 -12.91
N ILE A 329 20.57 -5.03 -13.86
CA ILE A 329 20.25 -6.45 -13.81
C ILE A 329 21.52 -7.25 -14.11
N GLY A 330 22.36 -6.75 -15.01
CA GLY A 330 23.64 -7.35 -15.36
C GLY A 330 23.50 -8.82 -15.73
N ASP A 331 24.44 -9.61 -15.24
CA ASP A 331 24.48 -11.06 -15.39
C ASP A 331 23.95 -11.82 -14.15
N SER A 332 23.29 -11.12 -13.19
CA SER A 332 22.80 -11.73 -11.96
C SER A 332 21.64 -12.70 -12.24
N PRO A 333 21.84 -14.03 -12.10
CA PRO A 333 20.82 -15.04 -12.43
C PRO A 333 19.52 -14.85 -11.66
N GLU A 334 19.61 -14.37 -10.42
CA GLU A 334 18.48 -14.18 -9.51
C GLU A 334 17.53 -13.10 -10.01
N TYR A 335 18.06 -11.96 -10.50
CA TYR A 335 17.25 -10.89 -11.07
C TYR A 335 16.62 -11.30 -12.39
N LEU A 336 17.39 -12.03 -13.24
CA LEU A 336 16.90 -12.53 -14.51
C LEU A 336 15.75 -13.53 -14.31
N GLN A 337 15.85 -14.41 -13.30
CA GLN A 337 14.76 -15.30 -12.93
C GLN A 337 13.56 -14.56 -12.34
N LEU A 338 13.77 -13.52 -11.52
CA LEU A 338 12.69 -12.72 -10.92
C LEU A 338 11.83 -12.03 -11.99
N ILE A 339 12.45 -11.51 -13.04
CA ILE A 339 11.72 -10.93 -14.18
C ILE A 339 11.19 -11.98 -15.16
N GLY A 340 11.48 -13.26 -14.91
CA GLY A 340 10.93 -14.40 -15.63
C GLY A 340 11.71 -14.80 -16.89
N ILE A 341 13.00 -14.45 -17.00
CA ILE A 341 13.86 -14.93 -18.10
C ILE A 341 14.25 -16.37 -17.83
N PRO A 342 13.91 -17.32 -18.73
CA PRO A 342 14.31 -18.71 -18.58
C PRO A 342 15.83 -18.89 -18.73
N GLU A 343 16.41 -19.78 -17.93
CA GLU A 343 17.84 -20.10 -17.98
C GLU A 343 18.33 -20.53 -19.37
N ALA A 344 17.47 -21.22 -20.11
CA ALA A 344 17.72 -21.62 -21.50
C ALA A 344 17.91 -20.43 -22.45
N VAL A 345 17.26 -19.30 -22.19
CA VAL A 345 17.39 -18.07 -22.99
C VAL A 345 18.73 -17.42 -22.71
N LEU A 346 19.17 -17.41 -21.43
CA LEU A 346 20.44 -16.83 -21.01
C LEU A 346 21.65 -17.53 -21.66
N LEU A 347 21.56 -18.85 -21.88
CA LEU A 347 22.64 -19.64 -22.48
C LEU A 347 22.85 -19.41 -23.98
N VAL A 348 21.84 -18.84 -24.67
CA VAL A 348 21.82 -18.68 -26.15
C VAL A 348 21.93 -17.20 -26.55
N MET A 349 21.82 -16.27 -25.60
CA MET A 349 21.86 -14.83 -25.86
C MET A 349 23.25 -14.36 -26.30
N SER A 350 23.29 -13.56 -27.38
CA SER A 350 24.46 -12.73 -27.70
C SER A 350 24.49 -11.49 -26.78
N ASP A 351 25.67 -10.94 -26.50
CA ASP A 351 25.82 -9.74 -25.66
C ASP A 351 25.06 -8.53 -26.24
N ASP A 352 24.96 -8.43 -27.57
CA ASP A 352 24.23 -7.36 -28.26
C ASP A 352 22.70 -7.44 -28.07
N ASP A 353 22.16 -8.64 -27.88
CA ASP A 353 20.70 -8.85 -27.70
C ASP A 353 20.25 -8.82 -26.24
N LYS A 354 21.18 -8.97 -25.29
CA LYS A 354 20.87 -9.03 -23.84
C LYS A 354 20.03 -7.85 -23.38
N ALA A 355 20.45 -6.63 -23.70
CA ALA A 355 19.77 -5.42 -23.25
C ALA A 355 18.30 -5.38 -23.71
N ALA A 356 18.05 -5.70 -24.99
CA ALA A 356 16.70 -5.69 -25.55
C ALA A 356 15.81 -6.77 -24.92
N ILE A 357 16.36 -7.95 -24.65
CA ILE A 357 15.64 -9.07 -24.04
C ILE A 357 15.31 -8.75 -22.58
N ILE A 358 16.26 -8.23 -21.80
CA ILE A 358 16.04 -7.80 -20.42
C ILE A 358 14.91 -6.75 -20.35
N ILE A 359 14.96 -5.72 -21.19
CA ILE A 359 13.92 -4.69 -21.26
C ILE A 359 12.57 -5.32 -21.59
N THR A 360 12.51 -6.25 -22.52
CA THR A 360 11.27 -6.89 -22.96
C THR A 360 10.62 -7.72 -21.85
N TYR A 361 11.40 -8.54 -21.15
CA TYR A 361 10.90 -9.32 -20.00
C TYR A 361 10.50 -8.43 -18.83
N PHE A 362 11.31 -7.42 -18.53
CA PHE A 362 10.96 -6.45 -17.49
C PHE A 362 9.66 -5.72 -17.80
N MET A 363 9.43 -5.35 -19.06
CA MET A 363 8.19 -4.73 -19.51
C MET A 363 6.98 -5.63 -19.29
N ALA A 364 7.09 -6.92 -19.61
CA ALA A 364 6.03 -7.89 -19.35
C ALA A 364 5.74 -8.03 -17.83
N PHE A 365 6.79 -8.09 -17.02
CA PHE A 365 6.70 -8.16 -15.56
C PHE A 365 6.03 -6.91 -14.98
N ILE A 366 6.50 -5.70 -15.34
CA ILE A 366 5.95 -4.43 -14.87
C ILE A 366 4.49 -4.25 -15.31
N THR A 367 4.13 -4.65 -16.54
CA THR A 367 2.75 -4.58 -17.01
C THR A 367 1.81 -5.38 -16.11
N MET A 368 2.20 -6.59 -15.74
CA MET A 368 1.45 -7.43 -14.80
C MET A 368 1.39 -6.81 -13.41
N MET A 369 2.53 -6.37 -12.84
CA MET A 369 2.58 -5.73 -11.51
C MET A 369 1.70 -4.49 -11.42
N MET A 370 1.82 -3.58 -12.40
CA MET A 370 1.02 -2.36 -12.41
C MET A 370 -0.48 -2.66 -12.56
N THR A 371 -0.83 -3.67 -13.36
CA THR A 371 -2.22 -4.11 -13.50
C THR A 371 -2.81 -4.59 -12.18
N LEU A 372 -2.06 -5.37 -11.39
CA LEU A 372 -2.51 -5.80 -10.07
C LEU A 372 -2.80 -4.60 -9.15
N VAL A 373 -1.95 -3.60 -9.16
CA VAL A 373 -2.17 -2.37 -8.37
C VAL A 373 -3.37 -1.57 -8.90
N CYS A 374 -3.53 -1.44 -10.22
CA CYS A 374 -4.67 -0.77 -10.86
C CYS A 374 -6.01 -1.45 -10.58
N LEU A 375 -6.01 -2.75 -10.28
CA LEU A 375 -7.21 -3.49 -9.93
C LEU A 375 -7.80 -3.05 -8.57
N VAL A 376 -6.96 -2.63 -7.62
CA VAL A 376 -7.39 -2.22 -6.26
C VAL A 376 -8.47 -1.13 -6.28
N PRO A 377 -8.28 0.05 -6.90
CA PRO A 377 -9.31 1.09 -6.93
C PRO A 377 -10.57 0.67 -7.69
N ALA A 378 -10.46 -0.21 -8.69
CA ALA A 378 -11.61 -0.75 -9.39
C ALA A 378 -12.46 -1.65 -8.47
N LEU A 379 -11.83 -2.52 -7.66
CA LEU A 379 -12.50 -3.34 -6.66
C LEU A 379 -13.15 -2.48 -5.56
N ILE A 380 -12.46 -1.44 -5.08
CA ILE A 380 -13.01 -0.48 -4.11
C ILE A 380 -14.29 0.17 -4.67
N ALA A 381 -14.27 0.58 -5.94
CA ALA A 381 -15.44 1.17 -6.59
C ALA A 381 -16.60 0.17 -6.72
N ALA A 382 -16.32 -1.07 -7.17
CA ALA A 382 -17.32 -2.13 -7.33
C ALA A 382 -17.97 -2.55 -5.99
N MET A 383 -17.20 -2.52 -4.90
CA MET A 383 -17.66 -2.91 -3.55
C MET A 383 -18.29 -1.76 -2.76
N LYS A 384 -18.24 -0.52 -3.26
CA LYS A 384 -18.77 0.66 -2.57
C LYS A 384 -20.27 0.54 -2.20
N PRO A 385 -21.17 -0.01 -3.04
CA PRO A 385 -22.58 -0.19 -2.68
C PRO A 385 -22.78 -0.90 -1.34
N ARG A 386 -22.00 -1.97 -1.09
CA ARG A 386 -22.07 -2.69 0.19
C ARG A 386 -21.66 -1.81 1.38
N SER A 387 -20.61 -1.00 1.22
CA SER A 387 -20.18 -0.10 2.29
C SER A 387 -21.25 0.93 2.64
N GLU A 388 -21.93 1.48 1.61
CA GLU A 388 -23.02 2.44 1.79
C GLU A 388 -24.28 1.79 2.43
N GLU A 389 -24.57 0.53 2.08
CA GLU A 389 -25.65 -0.25 2.74
C GLU A 389 -25.35 -0.53 4.21
N ARG A 390 -24.13 -0.99 4.50
CA ARG A 390 -23.71 -1.31 5.88
C ARG A 390 -23.79 -0.09 6.81
N GLU A 391 -23.60 1.11 6.28
CA GLU A 391 -23.67 2.36 7.02
C GLU A 391 -25.07 3.01 6.98
N GLY A 392 -26.09 2.31 6.43
CA GLY A 392 -27.48 2.76 6.34
C GLY A 392 -27.72 3.90 5.35
N ARG A 393 -26.67 4.40 4.66
CA ARG A 393 -26.79 5.54 3.73
C ARG A 393 -27.51 5.17 2.43
N ALA A 394 -27.40 3.93 1.99
CA ALA A 394 -28.07 3.45 0.78
C ALA A 394 -29.59 3.49 0.91
N GLU A 395 -30.15 3.28 2.12
CA GLU A 395 -31.59 3.29 2.40
C GLU A 395 -32.25 4.61 2.03
N HIS A 396 -31.57 5.74 2.31
CA HIS A 396 -32.06 7.07 1.95
C HIS A 396 -32.23 7.29 0.44
N ILE A 397 -31.56 6.49 -0.38
CA ILE A 397 -31.63 6.58 -1.84
C ILE A 397 -32.59 5.55 -2.39
N ILE A 398 -32.53 4.33 -1.87
CA ILE A 398 -33.36 3.20 -2.31
C ILE A 398 -34.83 3.40 -1.90
N SER A 399 -35.10 4.10 -0.79
CA SER A 399 -36.46 4.50 -0.38
C SER A 399 -37.13 5.49 -1.34
N LYS A 400 -36.37 6.14 -2.22
CA LYS A 400 -36.87 6.96 -3.31
C LYS A 400 -37.13 6.09 -4.53
N VAL A 401 -37.82 6.63 -5.55
CA VAL A 401 -38.20 5.90 -6.79
C VAL A 401 -36.97 5.61 -7.66
N VAL A 402 -35.89 5.05 -7.07
CA VAL A 402 -34.68 4.64 -7.78
C VAL A 402 -34.57 3.12 -7.74
N PRO A 403 -34.68 2.42 -8.88
CA PRO A 403 -34.48 0.97 -8.92
C PRO A 403 -33.11 0.59 -8.39
N ARG A 404 -33.04 -0.50 -7.62
CA ARG A 404 -31.78 -0.97 -6.98
C ARG A 404 -30.66 -1.22 -7.99
N TRP A 405 -31.00 -1.83 -9.13
CA TRP A 405 -30.02 -2.07 -10.18
C TRP A 405 -29.41 -0.79 -10.74
N LYS A 406 -30.18 0.31 -10.86
CA LYS A 406 -29.65 1.62 -11.30
C LYS A 406 -28.68 2.22 -10.28
N TYR A 407 -28.97 2.02 -8.98
CA TYR A 407 -28.06 2.44 -7.91
C TYR A 407 -26.72 1.71 -8.03
N MET A 408 -26.71 0.39 -8.12
CA MET A 408 -25.51 -0.43 -8.27
C MET A 408 -24.78 -0.15 -9.57
N CYS A 409 -25.50 0.04 -10.68
CA CYS A 409 -24.97 0.34 -12.00
C CYS A 409 -24.04 1.56 -11.99
N GLY A 410 -24.37 2.62 -11.24
CA GLY A 410 -23.54 3.81 -11.12
C GLY A 410 -22.13 3.52 -10.61
N PHE A 411 -21.95 2.61 -9.66
CA PHE A 411 -20.66 2.22 -9.11
C PHE A 411 -19.90 1.24 -10.01
N VAL A 412 -20.62 0.26 -10.55
CA VAL A 412 -20.06 -0.77 -11.43
C VAL A 412 -19.51 -0.15 -12.73
N THR A 413 -20.25 0.77 -13.34
CA THR A 413 -19.77 1.52 -14.52
C THR A 413 -18.48 2.27 -14.22
N GLN A 414 -18.35 2.84 -13.02
CA GLN A 414 -17.11 3.52 -12.63
C GLN A 414 -15.97 2.55 -12.38
N ALA A 415 -16.23 1.35 -11.84
CA ALA A 415 -15.22 0.33 -11.67
C ALA A 415 -14.62 -0.11 -13.03
N PHE A 416 -15.47 -0.32 -14.04
CA PHE A 416 -15.03 -0.61 -15.41
C PHE A 416 -14.29 0.58 -16.04
N ALA A 417 -14.84 1.80 -15.92
CA ALA A 417 -14.22 2.98 -16.50
C ALA A 417 -12.85 3.27 -15.89
N VAL A 418 -12.72 3.16 -14.57
CA VAL A 418 -11.45 3.42 -13.90
C VAL A 418 -10.39 2.38 -14.22
N SER A 419 -10.76 1.10 -14.45
CA SER A 419 -9.81 0.08 -14.89
C SER A 419 -9.18 0.47 -16.24
N VAL A 420 -9.98 0.94 -17.19
CA VAL A 420 -9.49 1.41 -18.50
C VAL A 420 -8.62 2.66 -18.36
N ILE A 421 -9.08 3.66 -17.59
CA ILE A 421 -8.36 4.92 -17.39
C ILE A 421 -7.00 4.68 -16.72
N LEU A 422 -6.94 3.79 -15.73
CA LEU A 422 -5.70 3.49 -15.02
C LEU A 422 -4.70 2.75 -15.92
N GLN A 423 -5.14 1.77 -16.69
CA GLN A 423 -4.27 1.08 -17.64
C GLN A 423 -3.70 2.05 -18.68
N PHE A 424 -4.52 2.95 -19.19
CA PHE A 424 -4.06 4.02 -20.09
C PHE A 424 -3.07 4.97 -19.40
N ALA A 425 -3.36 5.40 -18.16
CA ALA A 425 -2.51 6.30 -17.41
C ALA A 425 -1.13 5.69 -17.12
N VAL A 426 -1.08 4.40 -16.82
CA VAL A 426 0.19 3.67 -16.60
C VAL A 426 0.98 3.58 -17.90
N ALA A 427 0.35 3.18 -19.02
CA ALA A 427 1.00 3.14 -20.33
C ALA A 427 1.55 4.51 -20.74
N ALA A 428 0.76 5.58 -20.53
CA ALA A 428 1.17 6.93 -20.85
C ALA A 428 2.31 7.44 -19.95
N GLY A 429 2.24 7.17 -18.63
CA GLY A 429 3.29 7.57 -17.69
C GLY A 429 4.62 6.92 -17.98
N LEU A 430 4.60 5.61 -18.24
CA LEU A 430 5.79 4.85 -18.60
C LEU A 430 6.40 5.38 -19.92
N TYR A 431 5.59 5.50 -20.98
CA TYR A 431 6.07 5.97 -22.28
C TYR A 431 6.63 7.38 -22.24
N LEU A 432 5.87 8.35 -21.68
CA LEU A 432 6.26 9.75 -21.71
C LEU A 432 7.55 10.04 -20.95
N VAL A 433 7.77 9.37 -19.82
CA VAL A 433 9.00 9.55 -19.06
C VAL A 433 10.17 8.85 -19.73
N THR A 434 10.01 7.63 -20.23
CA THR A 434 11.06 6.94 -20.99
C THR A 434 11.48 7.76 -22.22
N ASP A 435 10.50 8.31 -22.97
CA ASP A 435 10.74 9.15 -24.15
C ASP A 435 11.50 10.45 -23.83
N SER A 436 11.26 11.00 -22.63
CA SER A 436 11.96 12.21 -22.17
C SER A 436 13.39 11.96 -21.67
N MET A 437 13.72 10.73 -21.30
CA MET A 437 15.02 10.35 -20.71
C MET A 437 15.96 9.68 -21.72
N LEU A 438 15.44 8.99 -22.71
CA LEU A 438 16.23 8.24 -23.70
C LEU A 438 16.13 8.90 -25.09
N GLU A 439 17.28 9.22 -25.69
CA GLU A 439 17.33 9.74 -27.07
C GLU A 439 16.74 8.76 -28.11
N ASN A 440 16.88 7.45 -27.86
CA ASN A 440 16.31 6.38 -28.66
C ASN A 440 15.37 5.54 -27.79
N ASN A 441 14.10 5.94 -27.70
CA ASN A 441 13.11 5.21 -26.93
C ASN A 441 12.80 3.86 -27.60
N PRO A 442 13.10 2.71 -26.96
CA PRO A 442 12.79 1.41 -27.54
C PRO A 442 11.29 1.07 -27.51
N LEU A 443 10.49 1.87 -26.80
CA LEU A 443 9.07 1.61 -26.57
C LEU A 443 8.21 2.23 -27.67
N VAL A 444 7.25 1.47 -28.17
CA VAL A 444 6.20 1.97 -29.07
C VAL A 444 4.91 2.15 -28.25
N PHE A 445 4.40 3.37 -28.18
CA PHE A 445 3.22 3.69 -27.37
C PHE A 445 2.01 2.79 -27.66
N GLY A 446 1.76 2.51 -28.94
CA GLY A 446 0.66 1.62 -29.34
C GLY A 446 0.80 0.19 -28.82
N GLU A 447 2.02 -0.36 -28.79
CA GLU A 447 2.28 -1.70 -28.26
C GLU A 447 2.15 -1.73 -26.73
N LEU A 448 2.58 -0.67 -26.04
CA LEU A 448 2.33 -0.52 -24.59
C LEU A 448 0.85 -0.49 -24.27
N VAL A 449 0.07 0.31 -24.98
CA VAL A 449 -1.38 0.37 -24.79
C VAL A 449 -2.02 -1.00 -25.04
N LYS A 450 -1.60 -1.72 -26.07
CA LYS A 450 -2.06 -3.10 -26.34
C LYS A 450 -1.71 -4.02 -25.16
N ALA A 451 -0.47 -3.97 -24.66
CA ALA A 451 -0.01 -4.80 -23.55
C ALA A 451 -0.84 -4.56 -22.28
N TYR A 452 -1.02 -3.29 -21.88
CA TYR A 452 -1.84 -2.97 -20.72
C TYR A 452 -3.32 -3.30 -20.92
N PHE A 453 -3.88 -3.04 -22.09
CA PHE A 453 -5.29 -3.30 -22.38
C PHE A 453 -5.62 -4.79 -22.52
N SER A 454 -4.65 -5.64 -22.84
CA SER A 454 -4.83 -7.09 -22.86
C SER A 454 -5.23 -7.66 -21.48
N PHE A 455 -4.85 -6.98 -20.39
CA PHE A 455 -5.22 -7.37 -19.03
C PHE A 455 -6.64 -6.93 -18.60
N LEU A 456 -7.31 -6.05 -19.35
CA LEU A 456 -8.66 -5.58 -19.00
C LEU A 456 -9.67 -6.71 -18.78
N PRO A 457 -9.75 -7.76 -19.64
CA PRO A 457 -10.67 -8.87 -19.42
C PRO A 457 -10.46 -9.58 -18.08
N ALA A 458 -9.23 -9.81 -17.66
CA ALA A 458 -8.92 -10.41 -16.36
C ALA A 458 -9.31 -9.49 -15.19
N MET A 459 -9.05 -8.19 -15.29
CA MET A 459 -9.54 -7.20 -14.32
C MET A 459 -11.07 -7.20 -14.25
N TRP A 460 -11.75 -7.31 -15.38
CA TRP A 460 -13.21 -7.33 -15.46
C TRP A 460 -13.81 -8.58 -14.84
N VAL A 461 -13.15 -9.74 -14.92
CA VAL A 461 -13.54 -10.95 -14.17
C VAL A 461 -13.54 -10.67 -12.67
N MET A 462 -12.50 -10.02 -12.15
CA MET A 462 -12.40 -9.66 -10.73
C MET A 462 -13.46 -8.65 -10.30
N ILE A 463 -13.74 -7.65 -11.15
CA ILE A 463 -14.83 -6.69 -10.93
C ILE A 463 -16.17 -7.44 -10.95
N GLY A 464 -16.43 -8.29 -11.93
CA GLY A 464 -17.65 -9.11 -12.04
C GLY A 464 -17.85 -10.02 -10.83
N LEU A 465 -16.80 -10.69 -10.36
CA LEU A 465 -16.83 -11.48 -9.14
C LEU A 465 -17.19 -10.64 -7.90
N SER A 466 -16.65 -9.42 -7.81
CA SER A 466 -17.01 -8.50 -6.72
C SER A 466 -18.49 -8.11 -6.76
N VAL A 467 -19.00 -7.81 -7.96
CA VAL A 467 -20.40 -7.47 -8.19
C VAL A 467 -21.32 -8.65 -7.86
N PHE A 468 -20.93 -9.87 -8.27
CA PHE A 468 -21.64 -11.10 -7.97
C PHE A 468 -21.72 -11.37 -6.46
N ILE A 469 -20.60 -11.29 -5.75
CA ILE A 469 -20.55 -11.54 -4.29
C ILE A 469 -21.32 -10.46 -3.53
N VAL A 470 -21.20 -9.19 -3.91
CA VAL A 470 -21.98 -8.10 -3.31
C VAL A 470 -23.47 -8.30 -3.56
N GLY A 471 -23.87 -8.79 -4.73
CA GLY A 471 -25.26 -9.09 -5.06
C GLY A 471 -25.81 -10.29 -4.26
N LEU A 472 -25.09 -11.40 -4.23
CA LEU A 472 -25.57 -12.67 -3.67
C LEU A 472 -25.38 -12.76 -2.15
N VAL A 473 -24.15 -12.57 -1.65
CA VAL A 473 -23.77 -12.74 -0.24
C VAL A 473 -22.88 -11.60 0.22
N PRO A 474 -23.43 -10.42 0.52
CA PRO A 474 -22.62 -9.25 0.88
C PRO A 474 -21.73 -9.47 2.11
N LYS A 475 -22.11 -10.38 3.03
CA LYS A 475 -21.28 -10.74 4.20
C LYS A 475 -19.96 -11.40 3.79
N ALA A 476 -19.94 -12.12 2.67
CA ALA A 476 -18.76 -12.82 2.14
C ALA A 476 -17.82 -11.93 1.30
N SER A 477 -18.04 -10.62 1.22
CA SER A 477 -17.21 -9.74 0.37
C SER A 477 -15.74 -9.65 0.79
N GLY A 478 -15.38 -10.09 2.02
CA GLY A 478 -13.99 -10.29 2.40
C GLY A 478 -13.26 -11.31 1.51
N PHE A 479 -14.00 -12.28 0.94
CA PHE A 479 -13.48 -13.25 -0.02
C PHE A 479 -12.86 -12.59 -1.27
N VAL A 480 -13.43 -11.47 -1.74
CA VAL A 480 -12.89 -10.73 -2.89
C VAL A 480 -11.44 -10.32 -2.65
N TRP A 481 -11.15 -9.80 -1.45
CA TRP A 481 -9.80 -9.39 -1.08
C TRP A 481 -8.86 -10.59 -0.85
N GLY A 482 -9.38 -11.67 -0.27
CA GLY A 482 -8.63 -12.92 -0.15
C GLY A 482 -8.26 -13.51 -1.51
N PHE A 483 -9.22 -13.54 -2.44
CA PHE A 483 -8.99 -14.00 -3.81
C PHE A 483 -8.07 -13.06 -4.60
N TYR A 484 -8.20 -11.72 -4.41
CA TYR A 484 -7.23 -10.77 -4.96
C TYR A 484 -5.81 -11.03 -4.46
N GLY A 485 -5.64 -11.25 -3.16
CA GLY A 485 -4.33 -11.60 -2.59
C GLY A 485 -3.78 -12.90 -3.16
N PHE A 486 -4.62 -13.91 -3.37
CA PHE A 486 -4.25 -15.15 -4.03
C PHE A 486 -3.82 -14.94 -5.49
N VAL A 487 -4.59 -14.17 -6.26
CA VAL A 487 -4.25 -13.79 -7.65
C VAL A 487 -2.91 -13.06 -7.70
N ALA A 488 -2.71 -12.07 -6.81
CA ALA A 488 -1.47 -11.31 -6.73
C ALA A 488 -0.27 -12.22 -6.37
N PHE A 489 -0.43 -13.09 -5.39
CA PHE A 489 0.59 -14.06 -5.00
C PHE A 489 0.99 -14.98 -6.16
N LEU A 490 0.00 -15.59 -6.83
CA LEU A 490 0.28 -16.47 -7.96
C LEU A 490 0.91 -15.74 -9.15
N SER A 491 0.51 -14.49 -9.39
CA SER A 491 1.06 -13.68 -10.49
C SER A 491 2.52 -13.32 -10.26
N LEU A 492 2.91 -13.05 -9.01
CA LEU A 492 4.28 -12.65 -8.66
C LEU A 492 5.21 -13.86 -8.47
N ILE A 493 4.73 -14.94 -7.90
CA ILE A 493 5.57 -16.07 -7.45
C ILE A 493 5.37 -17.30 -8.35
N GLY A 494 4.29 -17.37 -9.11
CA GLY A 494 3.95 -18.54 -9.93
C GLY A 494 4.95 -18.86 -11.07
N GLY A 495 5.87 -17.95 -11.39
CA GLY A 495 6.99 -18.19 -12.28
C GLY A 495 8.22 -18.81 -11.61
N VAL A 496 8.34 -18.66 -10.29
CA VAL A 496 9.48 -19.12 -9.49
C VAL A 496 9.21 -20.49 -8.86
N VAL A 497 7.94 -20.81 -8.60
CA VAL A 497 7.52 -22.05 -7.93
C VAL A 497 6.82 -22.95 -8.95
N ASP A 498 7.26 -24.20 -9.06
CA ASP A 498 6.62 -25.23 -9.87
C ASP A 498 5.27 -25.64 -9.28
N LEU A 499 4.21 -24.94 -9.71
CA LEU A 499 2.84 -25.21 -9.33
C LEU A 499 2.12 -25.97 -10.46
N PRO A 500 1.17 -26.88 -10.13
CA PRO A 500 0.38 -27.57 -11.15
C PRO A 500 -0.40 -26.59 -12.03
N GLU A 501 -0.50 -26.85 -13.34
CA GLU A 501 -1.14 -25.95 -14.31
C GLU A 501 -2.62 -25.66 -13.97
N TRP A 502 -3.37 -26.65 -13.44
CA TRP A 502 -4.75 -26.42 -13.01
C TRP A 502 -4.86 -25.39 -11.89
N PHE A 503 -3.83 -25.30 -11.03
CA PHE A 503 -3.79 -24.34 -9.92
C PHE A 503 -3.44 -22.94 -10.42
N LYS A 504 -2.48 -22.82 -11.34
CA LYS A 504 -2.17 -21.56 -12.03
C LYS A 504 -3.37 -21.05 -12.82
N GLY A 505 -4.15 -21.97 -13.44
CA GLY A 505 -5.33 -21.66 -14.24
C GLY A 505 -6.51 -21.04 -13.45
N ILE A 506 -6.51 -21.12 -12.11
CA ILE A 506 -7.50 -20.39 -11.28
C ILE A 506 -7.26 -18.87 -11.32
N ASN A 507 -6.04 -18.44 -11.63
CA ASN A 507 -5.68 -17.04 -11.74
C ASN A 507 -6.12 -16.46 -13.10
N PRO A 508 -7.05 -15.48 -13.16
CA PRO A 508 -7.45 -14.88 -14.42
C PRO A 508 -6.31 -14.21 -15.20
N MET A 509 -5.28 -13.71 -14.48
CA MET A 509 -4.12 -13.06 -15.10
C MET A 509 -3.22 -14.05 -15.84
N HIS A 510 -3.23 -15.34 -15.46
CA HIS A 510 -2.45 -16.39 -16.10
C HIS A 510 -2.85 -16.65 -17.57
N HIS A 511 -4.10 -16.37 -17.92
CA HIS A 511 -4.64 -16.59 -19.27
C HIS A 511 -4.35 -15.42 -20.22
N ILE A 512 -3.70 -14.37 -19.76
CA ILE A 512 -3.36 -13.21 -20.59
C ILE A 512 -1.98 -13.42 -21.22
N PRO A 513 -1.85 -13.26 -22.57
CA PRO A 513 -0.55 -13.36 -23.23
C PRO A 513 0.42 -12.30 -22.68
N LYS A 514 1.65 -12.69 -22.42
CA LYS A 514 2.70 -11.84 -21.86
C LYS A 514 3.30 -10.95 -22.96
N LEU A 515 2.57 -9.90 -23.36
CA LEU A 515 3.07 -8.93 -24.35
C LEU A 515 4.23 -8.10 -23.75
N PRO A 516 5.30 -7.82 -24.54
CA PRO A 516 5.48 -8.13 -25.97
C PRO A 516 6.13 -9.49 -26.25
N LEU A 517 6.35 -10.35 -25.25
CA LEU A 517 7.02 -11.66 -25.40
C LEU A 517 6.21 -12.66 -26.24
N GLU A 518 4.90 -12.60 -26.17
CA GLU A 518 3.97 -13.49 -26.84
C GLU A 518 3.10 -12.71 -27.83
N GLU A 519 2.54 -13.38 -28.81
CA GLU A 519 1.58 -12.76 -29.73
C GLU A 519 0.20 -12.60 -29.06
N LEU A 520 -0.51 -11.52 -29.38
CA LEU A 520 -1.85 -11.26 -28.87
C LEU A 520 -2.84 -12.32 -29.37
N THR A 521 -3.32 -13.15 -28.46
CA THR A 521 -4.35 -14.16 -28.73
C THR A 521 -5.71 -13.69 -28.23
N TYR A 522 -6.72 -13.63 -29.11
CA TYR A 522 -8.06 -13.14 -28.78
C TYR A 522 -8.96 -14.15 -28.02
N PRO A 523 -8.89 -15.48 -28.28
CA PRO A 523 -9.81 -16.42 -27.65
C PRO A 523 -9.84 -16.36 -26.10
N PRO A 524 -8.73 -16.36 -25.38
CA PRO A 524 -8.75 -16.25 -23.91
C PRO A 524 -9.37 -14.93 -23.43
N LEU A 525 -9.09 -13.82 -24.14
CA LEU A 525 -9.63 -12.50 -23.80
C LEU A 525 -11.15 -12.46 -23.94
N LEU A 526 -11.69 -13.07 -25.00
CA LEU A 526 -13.14 -13.17 -25.22
C LEU A 526 -13.83 -14.04 -24.15
N VAL A 527 -13.23 -15.17 -23.80
CA VAL A 527 -13.74 -16.06 -22.74
C VAL A 527 -13.78 -15.33 -21.39
N LEU A 528 -12.70 -14.66 -21.01
CA LEU A 528 -12.65 -13.89 -19.76
C LEU A 528 -13.67 -12.74 -19.77
N THR A 529 -13.83 -12.05 -20.90
CA THR A 529 -14.84 -10.98 -21.04
C THR A 529 -16.25 -11.54 -20.89
N ALA A 530 -16.55 -12.72 -21.49
CA ALA A 530 -17.83 -13.38 -21.34
C ALA A 530 -18.10 -13.79 -19.88
N ILE A 531 -17.11 -14.37 -19.19
CA ILE A 531 -17.18 -14.71 -17.75
C ILE A 531 -17.47 -13.46 -16.91
N ALA A 532 -16.75 -12.36 -17.16
CA ALA A 532 -16.97 -11.09 -16.48
C ALA A 532 -18.39 -10.56 -16.68
N GLY A 533 -18.91 -10.66 -17.91
CA GLY A 533 -20.29 -10.27 -18.26
C GLY A 533 -21.32 -11.12 -17.51
N VAL A 534 -21.18 -12.44 -17.52
CA VAL A 534 -22.09 -13.37 -16.80
C VAL A 534 -22.09 -13.09 -15.30
N LEU A 535 -20.91 -12.94 -14.67
CA LEU A 535 -20.79 -12.63 -13.25
C LEU A 535 -21.44 -11.29 -12.90
N THR A 536 -21.22 -10.27 -13.75
CA THR A 536 -21.79 -8.94 -13.55
C THR A 536 -23.31 -8.98 -13.63
N VAL A 537 -23.87 -9.60 -14.67
CA VAL A 537 -25.32 -9.72 -14.87
C VAL A 537 -25.97 -10.53 -13.73
N ALA A 538 -25.37 -11.66 -13.36
CA ALA A 538 -25.83 -12.46 -12.23
C ALA A 538 -25.80 -11.65 -10.92
N GLY A 539 -24.75 -10.87 -10.69
CA GLY A 539 -24.64 -9.98 -9.53
C GLY A 539 -25.75 -8.93 -9.48
N PHE A 540 -26.10 -8.30 -10.60
CA PHE A 540 -27.25 -7.39 -10.69
C PHE A 540 -28.57 -8.08 -10.40
N TYR A 541 -28.77 -9.27 -10.95
CA TYR A 541 -29.98 -10.06 -10.74
C TYR A 541 -30.20 -10.40 -9.26
N PHE A 542 -29.18 -10.88 -8.57
CA PHE A 542 -29.26 -11.18 -7.15
C PHE A 542 -29.40 -9.93 -6.29
N TYR A 543 -28.71 -8.83 -6.65
CA TYR A 543 -28.80 -7.56 -5.94
C TYR A 543 -30.22 -6.98 -5.93
N GLU A 544 -30.98 -7.15 -7.01
CA GLU A 544 -32.35 -6.66 -7.12
C GLU A 544 -33.32 -7.47 -6.26
N ARG A 545 -33.06 -8.77 -6.10
CA ARG A 545 -33.97 -9.71 -5.42
C ARG A 545 -33.71 -9.90 -3.93
N ARG A 546 -32.51 -9.59 -3.48
CA ARG A 546 -32.17 -9.74 -2.06
C ARG A 546 -32.77 -8.62 -1.20
N ASP A 547 -32.99 -8.91 0.08
CA ASP A 547 -33.30 -7.87 1.05
C ASP A 547 -32.09 -6.98 1.35
N THR A 548 -32.35 -5.69 1.61
CA THR A 548 -31.30 -4.76 2.06
C THR A 548 -30.78 -5.18 3.43
N LEU A 549 -29.46 -5.06 3.63
CA LEU A 549 -28.86 -5.27 4.95
C LEU A 549 -29.34 -4.17 5.89
N THR A 550 -30.46 -4.38 6.58
CA THR A 550 -30.87 -3.53 7.69
C THR A 550 -30.00 -3.88 8.88
N GLY A 551 -29.17 -2.93 9.32
CA GLY A 551 -28.48 -2.83 10.61
C GLY A 551 -28.07 -4.15 11.30
N VAL A 552 -26.92 -4.76 10.94
CA VAL A 552 -26.21 -5.72 11.79
C VAL A 552 -24.82 -5.19 12.05
#